data_c85d54289cd900bd49948a85f900ef6e
#
_entry.id   c85d54289cd900bd49948a85f900ef6e
#
_cell.length_a   1.000
_cell.length_b   1.000
_cell.length_c   1.000
_cell.angle_alpha   90.00
_cell.angle_beta   90.00
_cell.angle_gamma   90.00
#
_symmetry.space_group_name_H-M   'P 1'
#
loop_
_entity.id
_entity.type
_entity.pdbx_description
1 polymer ?
#
loop_
_entity_poly.entity_id
_entity_poly.type
_entity_poly.pdbx_seq_one_letter_code
_entity_poly.pdbx_strand_id
1 'polypeptide(L)'
;KIQYNVKKGVVVCGGDYAGNAEMSWALLTEYMERFEREGGLQADFKSGMGGRDGSAVKLLCWAGGMVEPAPRGTMLLGGGINGPWGNNSMLWLNSEGKRYCNEGNVTGAATATARQKAGDGYLVTDNNFMKSICAGGIEHAAPNGGRPQYYQDLIDDMAAIPTGKSEPTQIRGCFVAERMGAAVYKADTLDQLADLMGVPAESKQTWLDSIAHYNELCAAGADTDFGKDPSAMVPVLEAPFYGCKGNLGNNATTPMMVTMSGVMADLNLNVTDVEHNPI
;
A
#
# COMPACT_ATOMS: atom_id res chain seq x y z
N LYS A 1 -1.09 21.29 39.74
CA LYS A 1 -1.61 21.80 38.44
C LYS A 1 -0.85 23.06 38.08
N ILE A 2 -0.40 23.18 36.82
CA ILE A 2 0.23 24.38 36.28
C ILE A 2 -0.73 24.95 35.26
N GLN A 3 -0.98 26.25 35.29
CA GLN A 3 -1.80 26.96 34.33
C GLN A 3 -0.89 27.88 33.51
N TYR A 4 -1.02 27.83 32.18
CA TYR A 4 -0.34 28.70 31.25
C TYR A 4 -1.33 29.69 30.65
N ASN A 5 -1.10 30.98 30.80
CA ASN A 5 -1.88 32.03 30.14
C ASN A 5 -1.16 32.42 28.84
N VAL A 6 -1.73 31.99 27.70
CA VAL A 6 -1.15 32.26 26.38
C VAL A 6 -1.82 33.46 25.72
N LYS A 7 -1.07 34.25 24.94
CA LYS A 7 -1.55 35.49 24.31
C LYS A 7 -1.95 35.33 22.85
N LYS A 8 -1.45 34.29 22.17
CA LYS A 8 -1.63 34.13 20.72
C LYS A 8 -2.24 32.80 20.30
N GLY A 9 -2.35 31.85 21.20
CA GLY A 9 -2.87 30.53 20.92
C GLY A 9 -1.93 29.39 21.35
N VAL A 10 -2.37 28.17 21.12
CA VAL A 10 -1.64 26.93 21.44
C VAL A 10 -1.48 26.13 20.14
N VAL A 11 -0.26 25.68 19.86
CA VAL A 11 0.00 24.74 18.76
C VAL A 11 0.03 23.33 19.32
N VAL A 12 -0.80 22.44 18.78
CA VAL A 12 -0.91 21.05 19.22
C VAL A 12 -0.27 20.13 18.18
N CYS A 13 0.80 19.42 18.58
CA CYS A 13 1.59 18.54 17.72
C CYS A 13 1.66 17.11 18.31
N GLY A 14 0.56 16.61 18.86
CA GLY A 14 0.52 15.33 19.59
C GLY A 14 0.23 14.10 18.73
N GLY A 15 0.22 14.24 17.41
CA GLY A 15 -0.03 13.13 16.49
C GLY A 15 -1.49 12.67 16.43
N ASP A 16 -1.68 11.53 15.81
CA ASP A 16 -2.97 10.90 15.54
C ASP A 16 -3.40 9.92 16.67
N TYR A 17 -4.34 9.02 16.39
CA TYR A 17 -4.85 8.03 17.34
C TYR A 17 -4.64 6.57 16.88
N ALA A 18 -3.75 6.31 15.93
CA ALA A 18 -3.49 4.97 15.43
C ALA A 18 -3.02 3.99 16.50
N GLY A 19 -2.40 4.49 17.56
CA GLY A 19 -1.98 3.69 18.73
C GLY A 19 -3.08 3.45 19.77
N ASN A 20 -4.27 4.01 19.58
CA ASN A 20 -5.40 3.85 20.51
C ASN A 20 -6.46 2.93 19.90
N ALA A 21 -6.52 1.69 20.39
CA ALA A 21 -7.44 0.67 19.87
C ALA A 21 -8.92 1.09 19.98
N GLU A 22 -9.32 1.70 21.10
CA GLU A 22 -10.71 2.15 21.31
C GLU A 22 -11.10 3.27 20.35
N MET A 23 -10.23 4.27 20.16
CA MET A 23 -10.49 5.36 19.22
C MET A 23 -10.48 4.87 17.78
N SER A 24 -9.54 4.02 17.41
CA SER A 24 -9.49 3.42 16.08
C SER A 24 -10.75 2.63 15.79
N TRP A 25 -11.19 1.80 16.73
CA TRP A 25 -12.45 1.05 16.62
C TRP A 25 -13.67 1.95 16.45
N ALA A 26 -13.76 3.01 17.23
CA ALA A 26 -14.91 3.91 17.22
C ALA A 26 -14.94 4.86 16.00
N LEU A 27 -13.78 5.25 15.48
CA LEU A 27 -13.68 6.33 14.52
C LEU A 27 -13.38 5.88 13.09
N LEU A 28 -12.75 4.71 12.90
CA LEU A 28 -12.32 4.19 11.58
C LEU A 28 -13.30 3.10 11.10
N THR A 29 -14.54 3.47 10.88
CA THR A 29 -15.65 2.54 10.64
C THR A 29 -15.39 1.60 9.46
N GLU A 30 -14.91 2.09 8.31
CA GLU A 30 -14.60 1.24 7.16
C GLU A 30 -13.56 0.16 7.51
N TYR A 31 -12.53 0.54 8.24
CA TYR A 31 -11.47 -0.39 8.65
C TYR A 31 -12.00 -1.46 9.62
N MET A 32 -12.79 -1.04 10.60
CA MET A 32 -13.36 -1.95 11.60
C MET A 32 -14.41 -2.89 11.01
N GLU A 33 -15.28 -2.41 10.14
CA GLU A 33 -16.27 -3.25 9.44
C GLU A 33 -15.60 -4.35 8.61
N ARG A 34 -14.45 -4.07 8.02
CA ARG A 34 -13.67 -5.06 7.29
C ARG A 34 -13.04 -6.08 8.24
N PHE A 35 -12.44 -5.60 9.33
CA PHE A 35 -11.86 -6.45 10.36
C PHE A 35 -12.88 -7.45 10.92
N GLU A 36 -14.10 -6.98 11.23
CA GLU A 36 -15.20 -7.84 11.69
C GLU A 36 -15.68 -8.81 10.61
N ARG A 37 -15.77 -8.37 9.36
CA ARG A 37 -16.16 -9.21 8.23
C ARG A 37 -15.19 -10.37 7.99
N GLU A 38 -13.93 -10.18 8.29
CA GLU A 38 -12.88 -11.20 8.23
C GLU A 38 -12.81 -12.06 9.50
N GLY A 39 -13.77 -11.91 10.41
CA GLY A 39 -13.88 -12.70 11.64
C GLY A 39 -13.05 -12.16 12.82
N GLY A 40 -12.51 -10.95 12.71
CA GLY A 40 -11.81 -10.29 13.80
C GLY A 40 -12.77 -9.79 14.88
N LEU A 41 -12.38 -9.90 16.14
CA LEU A 41 -13.13 -9.41 17.27
C LEU A 41 -12.47 -8.14 17.82
N GLN A 42 -13.27 -7.21 18.34
CA GLN A 42 -12.76 -5.98 18.95
C GLN A 42 -11.66 -6.23 20.00
N ALA A 43 -11.81 -7.29 20.78
CA ALA A 43 -10.84 -7.68 21.80
C ALA A 43 -9.47 -8.07 21.23
N ASP A 44 -9.43 -8.53 19.98
CA ASP A 44 -8.22 -8.96 19.29
C ASP A 44 -7.56 -7.84 18.48
N PHE A 45 -8.24 -6.71 18.35
CA PHE A 45 -7.72 -5.58 17.62
C PHE A 45 -6.48 -5.00 18.31
N LYS A 46 -5.37 -5.04 17.61
CA LYS A 46 -4.12 -4.43 18.05
C LYS A 46 -3.88 -3.19 17.21
N SER A 47 -3.77 -2.07 17.91
CA SER A 47 -3.40 -0.81 17.28
C SER A 47 -2.07 -0.93 16.51
N GLY A 48 -1.92 -0.12 15.49
CA GLY A 48 -0.73 -0.07 14.66
C GLY A 48 0.52 0.41 15.39
N MET A 49 1.18 1.43 14.89
CA MET A 49 2.42 1.94 15.48
C MET A 49 2.17 2.59 16.85
N GLY A 50 2.92 2.18 17.86
CA GLY A 50 2.82 2.69 19.21
C GLY A 50 3.12 4.19 19.34
N GLY A 51 2.69 4.79 20.48
CA GLY A 51 2.98 6.18 20.82
C GLY A 51 1.99 7.22 20.28
N ARG A 52 0.96 6.79 19.56
CA ARG A 52 -0.11 7.66 19.00
C ARG A 52 -1.43 7.35 19.70
N ASP A 53 -1.57 7.85 20.90
CA ASP A 53 -2.67 7.49 21.82
C ASP A 53 -3.95 8.34 21.65
N GLY A 54 -3.95 9.27 20.70
CA GLY A 54 -5.07 10.17 20.45
C GLY A 54 -5.24 11.29 21.47
N SER A 55 -4.28 11.51 22.39
CA SER A 55 -4.38 12.53 23.40
C SER A 55 -4.54 13.94 22.81
N ALA A 56 -3.84 14.24 21.70
CA ALA A 56 -3.98 15.51 21.00
C ALA A 56 -5.40 15.70 20.43
N VAL A 57 -5.93 14.67 19.77
CA VAL A 57 -7.29 14.72 19.21
C VAL A 57 -8.31 14.91 20.32
N LYS A 58 -8.21 14.18 21.43
CA LYS A 58 -9.08 14.34 22.62
C LYS A 58 -8.99 15.75 23.19
N LEU A 59 -7.77 16.27 23.35
CA LEU A 59 -7.55 17.63 23.87
C LEU A 59 -8.26 18.68 23.03
N LEU A 60 -8.12 18.59 21.71
CA LEU A 60 -8.74 19.53 20.77
C LEU A 60 -10.28 19.39 20.76
N CYS A 61 -10.82 18.17 20.85
CA CYS A 61 -12.26 17.95 20.99
C CYS A 61 -12.82 18.50 22.31
N TRP A 62 -12.09 18.36 23.41
CA TRP A 62 -12.48 18.94 24.71
C TRP A 62 -12.43 20.48 24.70
N ALA A 63 -11.61 21.07 23.84
CA ALA A 63 -11.60 22.52 23.62
C ALA A 63 -12.75 23.01 22.72
N GLY A 64 -13.55 22.12 22.14
CA GLY A 64 -14.67 22.45 21.26
C GLY A 64 -14.46 22.04 19.80
N GLY A 65 -13.30 21.50 19.45
CA GLY A 65 -13.00 21.05 18.10
C GLY A 65 -13.79 19.82 17.67
N MET A 66 -13.98 19.65 16.40
CA MET A 66 -14.69 18.52 15.79
C MET A 66 -13.73 17.59 15.05
N VAL A 67 -13.85 16.28 15.27
CA VAL A 67 -13.23 15.28 14.39
C VAL A 67 -13.99 15.25 13.07
N GLU A 68 -13.29 15.14 11.95
CA GLU A 68 -13.93 15.08 10.64
C GLU A 68 -15.04 14.03 10.56
N PRO A 69 -16.09 14.24 9.73
CA PRO A 69 -17.15 13.26 9.53
C PRO A 69 -16.64 11.93 8.96
N ALA A 70 -17.38 10.86 9.19
CA ALA A 70 -17.13 9.57 8.52
C ALA A 70 -17.53 9.65 7.02
N PRO A 71 -16.95 8.81 6.14
CA PRO A 71 -15.93 7.79 6.42
C PRO A 71 -14.53 8.38 6.65
N ARG A 72 -13.79 7.78 7.58
CA ARG A 72 -12.45 8.25 7.93
C ARG A 72 -11.38 7.32 7.38
N GLY A 73 -10.40 7.90 6.70
CA GLY A 73 -9.34 7.17 6.04
C GLY A 73 -8.23 6.69 6.99
N THR A 74 -7.56 5.65 6.57
CA THR A 74 -6.34 5.15 7.20
C THR A 74 -5.24 4.98 6.15
N MET A 75 -3.99 5.10 6.58
CA MET A 75 -2.88 4.60 5.78
C MET A 75 -2.57 3.17 6.24
N LEU A 76 -2.80 2.22 5.34
CA LEU A 76 -2.48 0.82 5.56
C LEU A 76 -1.09 0.53 4.98
N LEU A 77 -0.18 0.07 5.83
CA LEU A 77 1.07 -0.54 5.39
C LEU A 77 0.95 -2.05 5.56
N GLY A 78 1.32 -2.78 4.53
CA GLY A 78 1.46 -4.22 4.60
C GLY A 78 0.36 -5.02 3.90
N GLY A 79 -0.66 -4.41 3.38
CA GLY A 79 -1.61 -5.06 2.46
C GLY A 79 -1.09 -5.03 1.01
N GLY A 80 0.22 -5.05 0.78
CA GLY A 80 0.79 -4.86 -0.54
C GLY A 80 1.52 -6.11 -1.05
N ILE A 81 1.59 -6.21 -2.35
CA ILE A 81 2.37 -7.20 -3.09
C ILE A 81 3.67 -6.52 -3.54
N ASN A 82 4.33 -5.82 -2.65
CA ASN A 82 5.42 -4.89 -3.02
C ASN A 82 6.68 -5.59 -3.55
N GLY A 83 6.87 -6.86 -3.24
CA GLY A 83 8.09 -7.57 -3.61
C GLY A 83 9.36 -6.90 -3.04
N PRO A 84 10.53 -7.20 -3.61
CA PRO A 84 11.81 -6.64 -3.14
C PRO A 84 12.08 -5.23 -3.69
N TRP A 85 11.17 -4.66 -4.47
CA TRP A 85 11.41 -3.46 -5.27
C TRP A 85 11.00 -2.15 -4.59
N GLY A 86 10.33 -2.21 -3.46
CA GLY A 86 9.75 -1.03 -2.82
C GLY A 86 8.62 -0.42 -3.64
N ASN A 87 8.42 0.89 -3.53
CA ASN A 87 7.47 1.61 -4.37
C ASN A 87 7.90 1.51 -5.84
N ASN A 88 7.01 0.99 -6.67
CA ASN A 88 7.25 0.75 -8.09
C ASN A 88 5.93 0.86 -8.85
N SER A 89 6.00 0.86 -10.17
CA SER A 89 4.84 0.94 -11.04
C SER A 89 4.43 -0.39 -11.69
N MET A 90 4.87 -1.50 -11.12
CA MET A 90 4.59 -2.84 -11.66
C MET A 90 3.11 -3.18 -11.56
N LEU A 91 2.66 -4.11 -12.38
CA LEU A 91 1.26 -4.51 -12.48
C LEU A 91 0.80 -5.34 -11.28
N TRP A 92 -0.34 -5.00 -10.68
CA TRP A 92 -0.97 -5.73 -9.58
C TRP A 92 -2.27 -6.37 -10.03
N LEU A 93 -2.42 -7.66 -9.74
CA LEU A 93 -3.60 -8.47 -10.05
C LEU A 93 -4.17 -9.09 -8.77
N ASN A 94 -5.49 -9.18 -8.68
CA ASN A 94 -6.17 -9.78 -7.55
C ASN A 94 -6.33 -11.31 -7.71
N SER A 95 -6.96 -11.97 -6.73
CA SER A 95 -7.18 -13.42 -6.72
C SER A 95 -8.06 -13.93 -7.87
N GLU A 96 -8.83 -13.03 -8.50
CA GLU A 96 -9.62 -13.35 -9.68
C GLU A 96 -8.85 -13.11 -11.00
N GLY A 97 -7.58 -12.72 -10.92
CA GLY A 97 -6.73 -12.41 -12.07
C GLY A 97 -6.96 -11.02 -12.65
N LYS A 98 -7.69 -10.14 -11.99
CA LYS A 98 -8.03 -8.80 -12.49
C LYS A 98 -7.12 -7.73 -11.92
N ARG A 99 -6.73 -6.76 -12.75
CA ARG A 99 -6.17 -5.49 -12.31
C ARG A 99 -7.22 -4.72 -11.50
N TYR A 100 -6.84 -3.99 -10.46
CA TYR A 100 -7.79 -3.40 -9.54
C TYR A 100 -7.42 -2.00 -9.01
N CYS A 101 -6.30 -1.44 -9.42
CA CYS A 101 -5.86 -0.11 -8.95
C CYS A 101 -4.89 0.57 -9.90
N ASN A 102 -4.61 1.84 -9.61
CA ASN A 102 -3.50 2.58 -10.16
C ASN A 102 -2.24 2.29 -9.32
N GLU A 103 -1.34 1.50 -9.84
CA GLU A 103 -0.13 1.06 -9.16
C GLU A 103 0.94 2.17 -9.06
N GLY A 104 0.77 3.26 -9.80
CA GLY A 104 1.63 4.45 -9.71
C GLY A 104 1.47 5.24 -8.41
N ASN A 105 0.46 4.92 -7.60
CA ASN A 105 0.22 5.51 -6.28
C ASN A 105 0.22 4.43 -5.20
N VAL A 106 1.35 4.27 -4.53
CA VAL A 106 1.55 3.19 -3.54
C VAL A 106 0.55 3.24 -2.38
N THR A 107 0.20 4.42 -1.90
CA THR A 107 -0.77 4.58 -0.79
C THR A 107 -2.18 4.21 -1.25
N GLY A 108 -2.57 4.64 -2.45
CA GLY A 108 -3.84 4.26 -3.07
C GLY A 108 -3.92 2.78 -3.37
N ALA A 109 -2.85 2.19 -3.91
CA ALA A 109 -2.76 0.78 -4.21
C ALA A 109 -2.87 -0.08 -2.93
N ALA A 110 -2.20 0.29 -1.84
CA ALA A 110 -2.31 -0.39 -0.55
C ALA A 110 -3.76 -0.38 -0.02
N THR A 111 -4.45 0.76 -0.11
CA THR A 111 -5.86 0.88 0.26
C THR A 111 -6.76 0.04 -0.64
N ALA A 112 -6.52 0.06 -1.96
CA ALA A 112 -7.25 -0.77 -2.92
C ALA A 112 -7.05 -2.26 -2.66
N THR A 113 -5.84 -2.68 -2.30
CA THR A 113 -5.50 -4.06 -1.91
C THR A 113 -6.31 -4.51 -0.71
N ALA A 114 -6.42 -3.66 0.29
CA ALA A 114 -7.21 -3.93 1.48
C ALA A 114 -8.71 -4.08 1.16
N ARG A 115 -9.21 -3.49 0.11
CA ARG A 115 -10.62 -3.57 -0.34
C ARG A 115 -10.92 -4.75 -1.25
N GLN A 116 -9.92 -5.53 -1.66
CA GLN A 116 -10.15 -6.73 -2.46
C GLN A 116 -10.75 -7.86 -1.62
N LYS A 117 -11.34 -8.83 -2.30
CA LYS A 117 -11.69 -10.11 -1.69
C LYS A 117 -10.43 -10.77 -1.12
N ALA A 118 -10.54 -11.35 0.07
CA ALA A 118 -9.43 -12.06 0.68
C ALA A 118 -8.91 -13.18 -0.23
N GLY A 119 -7.60 -13.30 -0.32
CA GLY A 119 -6.93 -14.30 -1.16
C GLY A 119 -5.53 -13.86 -1.57
N ASP A 120 -4.93 -14.59 -2.47
CA ASP A 120 -3.64 -14.23 -3.05
C ASP A 120 -3.78 -13.08 -4.05
N GLY A 121 -2.88 -12.13 -3.98
CA GLY A 121 -2.65 -11.13 -5.01
C GLY A 121 -1.30 -11.33 -5.65
N TYR A 122 -1.13 -10.77 -6.84
CA TYR A 122 0.03 -11.02 -7.67
C TYR A 122 0.61 -9.70 -8.16
N LEU A 123 1.91 -9.51 -7.98
CA LEU A 123 2.67 -8.48 -8.66
C LEU A 123 3.43 -9.15 -9.80
N VAL A 124 3.38 -8.54 -10.99
CA VAL A 124 3.98 -9.08 -12.20
C VAL A 124 4.86 -8.03 -12.87
N THR A 125 6.04 -8.46 -13.28
CA THR A 125 6.97 -7.66 -14.09
C THR A 125 7.77 -8.58 -15.02
N ASP A 126 8.62 -7.99 -15.83
CA ASP A 126 9.44 -8.70 -16.79
C ASP A 126 10.93 -8.33 -16.67
N ASN A 127 11.71 -8.66 -17.65
CA ASN A 127 13.14 -8.34 -17.71
C ASN A 127 13.43 -6.82 -17.64
N ASN A 128 12.43 -5.98 -17.86
CA ASN A 128 12.51 -4.53 -17.74
C ASN A 128 12.14 -3.99 -16.34
N PHE A 129 12.17 -4.83 -15.29
CA PHE A 129 11.78 -4.44 -13.93
C PHE A 129 12.48 -3.16 -13.44
N MET A 130 13.71 -2.87 -13.87
CA MET A 130 14.40 -1.63 -13.53
C MET A 130 13.71 -0.40 -14.13
N LYS A 131 13.08 -0.50 -15.30
CA LYS A 131 12.28 0.60 -15.87
C LYS A 131 11.08 0.89 -14.96
N SER A 132 10.39 -0.15 -14.48
CA SER A 132 9.26 -0.01 -13.56
C SER A 132 9.65 0.60 -12.21
N ILE A 133 10.84 0.25 -11.70
CA ILE A 133 11.40 0.86 -10.49
C ILE A 133 11.68 2.35 -10.71
N CYS A 134 12.33 2.69 -11.83
CA CYS A 134 12.66 4.09 -12.15
C CYS A 134 11.42 4.93 -12.52
N ALA A 135 10.37 4.31 -13.03
CA ALA A 135 9.09 4.95 -13.32
C ALA A 135 8.21 5.12 -12.07
N GLY A 136 8.52 4.43 -10.99
CA GLY A 136 7.89 4.63 -9.69
C GLY A 136 8.19 6.04 -9.15
N GLY A 137 7.20 6.63 -8.46
CA GLY A 137 7.37 7.94 -7.83
C GLY A 137 8.42 7.93 -6.72
N ILE A 138 8.90 9.12 -6.36
CA ILE A 138 9.79 9.34 -5.20
C ILE A 138 9.01 9.40 -3.88
N GLU A 139 7.83 8.83 -3.86
CA GLU A 139 6.94 8.83 -2.71
C GLU A 139 7.44 7.95 -1.57
N HIS A 140 6.61 7.83 -0.55
CA HIS A 140 6.80 6.94 0.58
C HIS A 140 7.08 5.50 0.12
N ALA A 141 8.07 4.87 0.71
CA ALA A 141 8.56 3.55 0.33
C ALA A 141 9.30 3.48 -1.03
N ALA A 142 9.71 4.61 -1.59
CA ALA A 142 10.56 4.62 -2.78
C ALA A 142 11.86 3.86 -2.55
N PRO A 143 12.42 3.25 -3.59
CA PRO A 143 13.72 2.63 -3.53
C PRO A 143 14.79 3.59 -3.04
N ASN A 144 15.77 3.09 -2.30
CA ASN A 144 16.80 3.92 -1.67
C ASN A 144 17.83 4.43 -2.68
N GLY A 145 17.50 5.51 -3.39
CA GLY A 145 18.35 6.12 -4.41
C GLY A 145 19.72 6.65 -3.91
N GLY A 146 19.88 6.81 -2.59
CA GLY A 146 21.16 7.16 -1.98
C GLY A 146 22.16 6.00 -1.90
N ARG A 147 21.78 4.80 -2.35
CA ARG A 147 22.60 3.59 -2.29
C ARG A 147 22.61 2.85 -3.63
N PRO A 148 23.37 3.33 -4.62
CA PRO A 148 23.41 2.74 -5.97
C PRO A 148 23.77 1.25 -5.98
N GLN A 149 24.59 0.81 -5.01
CA GLN A 149 24.97 -0.58 -4.88
C GLN A 149 23.75 -1.51 -4.65
N TYR A 150 22.70 -1.03 -3.99
CA TYR A 150 21.49 -1.83 -3.77
C TYR A 150 20.75 -2.17 -5.07
N TYR A 151 20.81 -1.30 -6.06
CA TYR A 151 20.23 -1.57 -7.38
C TYR A 151 21.05 -2.60 -8.15
N GLN A 152 22.39 -2.50 -8.10
CA GLN A 152 23.26 -3.50 -8.74
C GLN A 152 23.08 -4.87 -8.08
N ASP A 153 23.07 -4.92 -6.76
CA ASP A 153 22.84 -6.17 -6.02
C ASP A 153 21.46 -6.78 -6.36
N LEU A 154 20.43 -5.93 -6.53
CA LEU A 154 19.10 -6.39 -6.96
C LEU A 154 19.15 -7.00 -8.36
N ILE A 155 19.81 -6.34 -9.32
CA ILE A 155 19.97 -6.84 -10.68
C ILE A 155 20.65 -8.20 -10.67
N ASP A 156 21.74 -8.33 -9.91
CA ASP A 156 22.53 -9.56 -9.82
C ASP A 156 21.72 -10.68 -9.14
N ASP A 157 21.01 -10.38 -8.05
CA ASP A 157 20.15 -11.33 -7.35
C ASP A 157 18.97 -11.79 -8.24
N MET A 158 18.34 -10.89 -9.00
CA MET A 158 17.25 -11.21 -9.95
C MET A 158 17.75 -12.09 -11.10
N ALA A 159 18.94 -11.79 -11.63
CA ALA A 159 19.55 -12.61 -12.67
C ALA A 159 19.84 -14.04 -12.18
N ALA A 160 20.27 -14.18 -10.94
CA ALA A 160 20.63 -15.45 -10.32
C ALA A 160 19.43 -16.35 -9.96
N ILE A 161 18.19 -15.86 -10.02
CA ILE A 161 17.00 -16.69 -9.76
C ILE A 161 16.92 -17.82 -10.78
N PRO A 162 16.81 -19.10 -10.35
CA PRO A 162 16.60 -20.20 -11.27
C PRO A 162 15.23 -20.09 -11.96
N THR A 163 15.21 -20.17 -13.28
CA THR A 163 13.99 -20.13 -14.07
C THR A 163 13.16 -21.42 -13.89
N GLY A 164 11.84 -21.29 -13.73
CA GLY A 164 10.92 -22.41 -13.66
C GLY A 164 10.96 -23.21 -12.35
N LYS A 165 11.62 -22.71 -11.32
CA LYS A 165 11.65 -23.34 -10.01
C LYS A 165 10.30 -23.20 -9.31
N SER A 166 9.79 -24.31 -8.75
CA SER A 166 8.50 -24.35 -8.04
C SER A 166 8.47 -23.49 -6.76
N GLU A 167 9.60 -23.42 -6.07
CA GLU A 167 9.75 -22.59 -4.88
C GLU A 167 10.33 -21.23 -5.24
N PRO A 168 9.78 -20.13 -4.68
CA PRO A 168 10.32 -18.80 -4.94
C PRO A 168 11.70 -18.64 -4.31
N THR A 169 12.50 -17.76 -4.89
CA THR A 169 13.81 -17.40 -4.35
C THR A 169 13.71 -16.14 -3.51
N GLN A 170 14.30 -16.15 -2.32
CA GLN A 170 14.40 -14.96 -1.48
C GLN A 170 15.43 -14.00 -2.06
N ILE A 171 14.99 -12.77 -2.35
CA ILE A 171 15.80 -11.70 -2.91
C ILE A 171 15.94 -10.60 -1.88
N ARG A 172 17.13 -10.03 -1.79
CA ARG A 172 17.35 -8.80 -1.02
C ARG A 172 16.76 -7.61 -1.79
N GLY A 173 16.06 -6.75 -1.07
CA GLY A 173 15.43 -5.59 -1.69
C GLY A 173 16.39 -4.41 -1.91
N CYS A 174 15.92 -3.43 -2.64
CA CYS A 174 16.52 -2.10 -2.75
C CYS A 174 15.78 -1.04 -1.92
N PHE A 175 14.79 -1.45 -1.15
CA PHE A 175 13.96 -0.60 -0.33
C PHE A 175 14.47 -0.58 1.12
N VAL A 176 14.53 0.61 1.72
CA VAL A 176 15.06 0.96 3.04
C VAL A 176 16.50 0.45 3.34
N ALA A 177 17.06 0.92 4.45
CA ALA A 177 18.45 0.61 4.82
C ALA A 177 18.67 -0.88 5.13
N GLU A 178 17.66 -1.54 5.65
CA GLU A 178 17.66 -2.95 6.02
C GLU A 178 17.47 -3.89 4.83
N ARG A 179 17.26 -3.35 3.63
CA ARG A 179 17.08 -4.13 2.40
C ARG A 179 16.00 -5.19 2.55
N MET A 180 14.79 -4.74 2.88
CA MET A 180 13.61 -5.61 2.96
C MET A 180 13.46 -6.41 1.68
N GLY A 181 13.52 -7.72 1.79
CA GLY A 181 13.44 -8.64 0.66
C GLY A 181 12.09 -9.29 0.53
N ALA A 182 11.94 -10.06 -0.53
CA ALA A 182 10.75 -10.86 -0.79
C ALA A 182 11.08 -12.12 -1.57
N ALA A 183 10.11 -13.04 -1.60
CA ALA A 183 10.14 -14.24 -2.41
C ALA A 183 9.71 -13.94 -3.84
N VAL A 184 10.55 -14.25 -4.82
CA VAL A 184 10.32 -13.96 -6.25
C VAL A 184 10.33 -15.27 -7.05
N TYR A 185 9.33 -15.43 -7.91
CA TYR A 185 9.27 -16.46 -8.95
C TYR A 185 9.84 -15.94 -10.26
N LYS A 186 10.43 -16.82 -11.06
CA LYS A 186 10.96 -16.50 -12.40
C LYS A 186 10.56 -17.56 -13.40
N ALA A 187 10.08 -17.14 -14.57
CA ALA A 187 9.64 -18.02 -15.64
C ALA A 187 9.96 -17.45 -17.02
N ASP A 188 10.02 -18.31 -18.04
CA ASP A 188 10.21 -17.88 -19.43
C ASP A 188 8.91 -17.48 -20.12
N THR A 189 7.76 -17.86 -19.57
CA THR A 189 6.44 -17.48 -20.09
C THR A 189 5.52 -17.03 -18.96
N LEU A 190 4.55 -16.18 -19.27
CA LEU A 190 3.52 -15.74 -18.32
C LEU A 190 2.64 -16.92 -17.88
N ASP A 191 2.36 -17.86 -18.78
CA ASP A 191 1.60 -19.08 -18.47
C ASP A 191 2.29 -19.91 -17.37
N GLN A 192 3.60 -20.15 -17.55
CA GLN A 192 4.42 -20.83 -16.54
C GLN A 192 4.51 -20.04 -15.23
N LEU A 193 4.64 -18.70 -15.31
CA LEU A 193 4.68 -17.85 -14.11
C LEU A 193 3.38 -17.95 -13.30
N ALA A 194 2.23 -17.98 -13.98
CA ALA A 194 0.93 -18.16 -13.34
C ALA A 194 0.86 -19.48 -12.57
N ASP A 195 1.33 -20.58 -13.18
CA ASP A 195 1.37 -21.89 -12.53
C ASP A 195 2.28 -21.91 -11.30
N LEU A 196 3.48 -21.36 -11.43
CA LEU A 196 4.45 -21.28 -10.32
C LEU A 196 3.92 -20.45 -9.14
N MET A 197 3.22 -19.36 -9.42
CA MET A 197 2.59 -18.53 -8.39
C MET A 197 1.29 -19.13 -7.83
N GLY A 198 0.80 -20.23 -8.40
CA GLY A 198 -0.43 -20.88 -7.96
C GLY A 198 -1.67 -20.05 -8.24
N VAL A 199 -1.71 -19.36 -9.39
CA VAL A 199 -2.94 -18.69 -9.85
C VAL A 199 -4.01 -19.77 -10.05
N PRO A 200 -5.21 -19.62 -9.45
CA PRO A 200 -6.27 -20.61 -9.59
C PRO A 200 -6.61 -20.89 -11.06
N ALA A 201 -6.84 -22.15 -11.41
CA ALA A 201 -7.09 -22.56 -12.79
C ALA A 201 -8.25 -21.79 -13.43
N GLU A 202 -9.29 -21.51 -12.66
CA GLU A 202 -10.46 -20.73 -13.07
C GLU A 202 -10.14 -19.25 -13.31
N SER A 203 -9.09 -18.71 -12.70
CA SER A 203 -8.67 -17.32 -12.84
C SER A 203 -7.52 -17.12 -13.82
N LYS A 204 -6.85 -18.20 -14.22
CA LYS A 204 -5.60 -18.12 -15.00
C LYS A 204 -5.77 -17.40 -16.34
N GLN A 205 -6.84 -17.71 -17.08
CA GLN A 205 -7.08 -17.03 -18.36
C GLN A 205 -7.34 -15.53 -18.14
N THR A 206 -8.15 -15.16 -17.15
CA THR A 206 -8.40 -13.76 -16.80
C THR A 206 -7.11 -13.05 -16.41
N TRP A 207 -6.21 -13.74 -15.69
CA TRP A 207 -4.91 -13.21 -15.30
C TRP A 207 -4.02 -12.89 -16.52
N LEU A 208 -3.96 -13.81 -17.50
CA LEU A 208 -3.23 -13.59 -18.76
C LEU A 208 -3.85 -12.47 -19.60
N ASP A 209 -5.17 -12.44 -19.71
CA ASP A 209 -5.91 -11.43 -20.47
C ASP A 209 -5.73 -10.03 -19.84
N SER A 210 -5.68 -9.94 -18.51
CA SER A 210 -5.44 -8.68 -17.81
C SER A 210 -4.05 -8.11 -18.09
N ILE A 211 -3.02 -8.97 -18.19
CA ILE A 211 -1.67 -8.55 -18.57
C ILE A 211 -1.64 -8.09 -20.04
N ALA A 212 -2.28 -8.85 -20.93
CA ALA A 212 -2.36 -8.49 -22.34
C ALA A 212 -3.06 -7.13 -22.52
N HIS A 213 -4.20 -6.92 -21.86
CA HIS A 213 -4.92 -5.65 -21.89
C HIS A 213 -4.07 -4.50 -21.32
N TYR A 214 -3.36 -4.71 -20.21
CA TYR A 214 -2.44 -3.69 -19.69
C TYR A 214 -1.34 -3.32 -20.68
N ASN A 215 -0.82 -4.29 -21.41
CA ASN A 215 0.18 -4.04 -22.47
C ASN A 215 -0.41 -3.22 -23.62
N GLU A 216 -1.68 -3.44 -23.99
CA GLU A 216 -2.39 -2.61 -24.97
C GLU A 216 -2.54 -1.16 -24.49
N LEU A 217 -2.90 -0.95 -23.21
CA LEU A 217 -2.96 0.39 -22.60
C LEU A 217 -1.60 1.07 -22.63
N CYS A 218 -0.53 0.35 -22.31
CA CYS A 218 0.85 0.86 -22.40
C CYS A 218 1.19 1.30 -23.84
N ALA A 219 0.84 0.48 -24.84
CA ALA A 219 1.07 0.81 -26.24
C ALA A 219 0.25 2.02 -26.70
N ALA A 220 -0.96 2.19 -26.17
CA ALA A 220 -1.81 3.34 -26.43
C ALA A 220 -1.34 4.62 -25.72
N GLY A 221 -0.44 4.50 -24.75
CA GLY A 221 0.06 5.61 -23.93
C GLY A 221 -1.00 6.24 -23.01
N ALA A 222 -2.04 5.49 -22.66
CA ALA A 222 -3.13 5.97 -21.80
C ALA A 222 -3.76 4.82 -21.01
N ASP A 223 -3.84 4.95 -19.71
CA ASP A 223 -4.57 4.02 -18.84
C ASP A 223 -6.01 4.50 -18.66
N THR A 224 -6.91 3.95 -19.47
CA THR A 224 -8.34 4.27 -19.40
C THR A 224 -9.07 3.56 -18.25
N ASP A 225 -8.43 2.57 -17.61
CA ASP A 225 -9.05 1.79 -16.54
C ASP A 225 -8.91 2.47 -15.17
N PHE A 226 -7.70 2.92 -14.84
CA PHE A 226 -7.39 3.46 -13.50
C PHE A 226 -6.64 4.79 -13.53
N GLY A 227 -6.38 5.37 -14.71
CA GLY A 227 -5.74 6.68 -14.86
C GLY A 227 -4.28 6.70 -14.39
N LYS A 228 -3.55 5.60 -14.56
CA LYS A 228 -2.11 5.57 -14.28
C LYS A 228 -1.37 6.50 -15.23
N ASP A 229 -0.46 7.30 -14.69
CA ASP A 229 0.33 8.23 -15.48
C ASP A 229 1.12 7.48 -16.58
N PRO A 230 1.09 7.95 -17.83
CA PRO A 230 1.83 7.30 -18.92
C PRO A 230 3.32 7.12 -18.65
N SER A 231 3.94 8.02 -17.91
CA SER A 231 5.36 7.91 -17.51
C SER A 231 5.63 6.74 -16.55
N ALA A 232 4.59 6.26 -15.85
CA ALA A 232 4.64 5.12 -14.94
C ALA A 232 4.17 3.80 -15.58
N MET A 233 3.74 3.83 -16.85
CA MET A 233 3.26 2.65 -17.56
C MET A 233 4.43 1.91 -18.23
N VAL A 234 4.77 0.75 -17.70
CA VAL A 234 5.82 -0.13 -18.24
C VAL A 234 5.16 -1.47 -18.59
N PRO A 235 5.17 -1.88 -19.86
CA PRO A 235 4.52 -3.12 -20.28
C PRO A 235 5.28 -4.35 -19.78
N VAL A 236 4.60 -5.49 -19.74
CA VAL A 236 5.13 -6.80 -19.35
C VAL A 236 5.21 -7.68 -20.60
N LEU A 237 6.34 -7.62 -21.34
CA LEU A 237 6.49 -8.22 -22.68
C LEU A 237 7.75 -9.06 -22.86
N GLU A 238 8.81 -8.81 -22.09
CA GLU A 238 10.13 -9.38 -22.34
C GLU A 238 10.54 -10.42 -21.30
N ALA A 239 10.63 -11.66 -21.71
CA ALA A 239 11.14 -12.71 -20.82
C ALA A 239 12.59 -12.44 -20.37
N PRO A 240 13.02 -12.93 -19.19
CA PRO A 240 12.21 -13.68 -18.22
C PRO A 240 11.18 -12.81 -17.49
N PHE A 241 10.07 -13.45 -17.11
CA PHE A 241 9.03 -12.83 -16.31
C PHE A 241 9.26 -13.12 -14.83
N TYR A 242 8.89 -12.17 -13.98
CA TYR A 242 9.03 -12.28 -12.54
C TYR A 242 7.71 -11.96 -11.83
N GLY A 243 7.50 -12.60 -10.70
CA GLY A 243 6.31 -12.34 -9.90
C GLY A 243 6.52 -12.52 -8.41
N CYS A 244 5.74 -11.80 -7.64
CA CYS A 244 5.61 -11.97 -6.20
C CYS A 244 4.15 -12.17 -5.83
N LYS A 245 3.91 -12.86 -4.71
CA LYS A 245 2.59 -13.04 -4.11
C LYS A 245 2.46 -12.19 -2.85
N GLY A 246 1.24 -11.75 -2.56
CA GLY A 246 0.90 -11.10 -1.30
C GLY A 246 -0.55 -11.35 -0.95
N ASN A 247 -0.94 -11.03 0.28
CA ASN A 247 -2.30 -11.23 0.76
C ASN A 247 -3.17 -10.01 0.45
N LEU A 248 -4.37 -10.27 -0.06
CA LEU A 248 -5.41 -9.29 -0.31
C LEU A 248 -6.50 -9.40 0.76
N GLY A 249 -7.15 -8.28 1.06
CA GLY A 249 -8.35 -8.24 1.88
C GLY A 249 -8.16 -8.59 3.35
N ASN A 250 -6.98 -9.02 3.75
CA ASN A 250 -6.71 -9.42 5.14
C ASN A 250 -6.16 -8.25 5.95
N ASN A 251 -7.05 -7.46 6.53
CA ASN A 251 -6.70 -6.33 7.39
C ASN A 251 -6.53 -6.71 8.87
N ALA A 252 -6.99 -7.88 9.27
CA ALA A 252 -6.95 -8.32 10.68
C ALA A 252 -5.51 -8.42 11.22
N THR A 253 -4.55 -8.66 10.35
CA THR A 253 -3.13 -8.80 10.72
C THR A 253 -2.25 -7.63 10.24
N THR A 254 -2.82 -6.70 9.47
CA THR A 254 -2.06 -5.59 8.88
C THR A 254 -2.11 -4.38 9.79
N PRO A 255 -0.99 -3.99 10.42
CA PRO A 255 -0.98 -2.82 11.27
C PRO A 255 -1.18 -1.56 10.42
N MET A 256 -2.14 -0.75 10.83
CA MET A 256 -2.31 0.61 10.34
C MET A 256 -1.09 1.46 10.73
N MET A 257 -0.53 2.19 9.77
CA MET A 257 0.60 3.08 10.04
C MET A 257 0.17 4.35 10.73
N VAL A 258 -0.82 5.05 10.15
CA VAL A 258 -1.37 6.30 10.67
C VAL A 258 -2.86 6.35 10.36
N THR A 259 -3.61 7.13 11.14
CA THR A 259 -4.92 7.59 10.69
C THR A 259 -4.73 8.73 9.68
N MET A 260 -5.53 8.72 8.62
CA MET A 260 -5.59 9.83 7.65
C MET A 260 -6.67 10.83 8.06
N SER A 261 -7.18 10.70 9.26
CA SER A 261 -8.23 11.53 9.82
C SER A 261 -7.77 12.28 11.07
N GLY A 262 -8.42 13.38 11.35
CA GLY A 262 -8.07 14.22 12.49
C GLY A 262 -9.15 15.23 12.84
N VAL A 263 -8.77 16.23 13.59
CA VAL A 263 -9.63 17.35 13.94
C VAL A 263 -9.71 18.31 12.76
N MET A 264 -10.90 18.80 12.48
CA MET A 264 -11.13 19.77 11.41
C MET A 264 -10.41 21.09 11.69
N ALA A 265 -9.85 21.67 10.63
CA ALA A 265 -9.16 22.95 10.68
C ALA A 265 -9.51 23.82 9.47
N ASP A 266 -9.44 25.13 9.63
CA ASP A 266 -9.56 26.08 8.55
C ASP A 266 -8.24 26.24 7.77
N LEU A 267 -8.25 27.06 6.72
CA LEU A 267 -7.06 27.32 5.89
C LEU A 267 -5.93 28.06 6.64
N ASN A 268 -6.21 28.62 7.81
CA ASN A 268 -5.23 29.26 8.68
C ASN A 268 -4.73 28.30 9.77
N LEU A 269 -5.09 27.01 9.70
CA LEU A 269 -4.75 25.95 10.65
C LEU A 269 -5.39 26.15 12.04
N ASN A 270 -6.44 26.94 12.16
CA ASN A 270 -7.22 27.00 13.39
C ASN A 270 -8.16 25.79 13.45
N VAL A 271 -8.22 25.14 14.59
CA VAL A 271 -9.20 24.09 14.85
C VAL A 271 -10.61 24.67 14.79
N THR A 272 -11.55 23.94 14.21
CA THR A 272 -12.93 24.40 14.05
C THR A 272 -13.92 23.55 14.83
N ASP A 273 -15.01 24.20 15.23
CA ASP A 273 -16.19 23.54 15.80
C ASP A 273 -17.10 22.91 14.73
N VAL A 274 -18.28 22.43 15.13
CA VAL A 274 -19.26 21.79 14.21
C VAL A 274 -19.89 22.74 13.20
N GLU A 275 -19.89 24.01 13.47
CA GLU A 275 -20.34 25.09 12.56
C GLU A 275 -19.19 25.63 11.69
N HIS A 276 -18.01 25.02 11.76
CA HIS A 276 -16.79 25.46 11.09
C HIS A 276 -16.22 26.79 11.55
N ASN A 277 -16.60 27.27 12.74
CA ASN A 277 -15.98 28.46 13.34
C ASN A 277 -14.66 28.12 14.01
N PRO A 278 -13.63 28.96 13.90
CA PRO A 278 -12.38 28.79 14.65
C PRO A 278 -12.58 28.87 16.15
N ILE A 279 -11.89 28.01 16.90
CA ILE A 279 -11.91 28.00 18.39
C ILE A 279 -10.57 28.38 18.97
#